data_9adbf13e9e166cfedd30d42de75a1274
#
_entry.id   9adbf13e9e166cfedd30d42de75a1274
#
_cell.length_a   1.000
_cell.length_b   1.000
_cell.length_c   1.000
_cell.angle_alpha   90.00
_cell.angle_beta   90.00
_cell.angle_gamma   90.00
#
_symmetry.space_group_name_H-M   'P 1'
#
loop_
_entity.id
_entity.type
_entity.pdbx_description
1 polymer ?
#
loop_
_entity_poly.entity_id
_entity_poly.type
_entity_poly.pdbx_seq_one_letter_code
_entity_poly.pdbx_strand_id
1 'polypeptide(L)'
;MPRLSMMAALLLFSGLLHAAPTVTQLQDKLEHPWSLAFLPGDRGMLITERPGRLRLWQQDKGLSAPISGVPQVYAQGQGGLLEVLLAPDFADSRRVYLSFAEAGEDGKAGTAVGYGQLSADSRRLENFRVIFRQQPKLSVGNHFGGKLAFDRQGYLFIALGENNQRPTAQDLDKLQGKILRLTAEGAVPPDNPFVGQAGKRPEIWSYGQRNPQGLALNPWSGAIWEHEHGPRGGDEINIPQAGKNYGWPIATYGINYSGLAIPEAKGQKVAGTEPPLHYWPVSPGISGMAFYDSQRFPAWRHSLFIGALAQKELIRLTLDGNKIVGEERLLADQGERIREVRTGPDGYLYLLTDESDGKLLKVGAS
;
A
#
# COMPACT_ATOMS: atom_id res chain seq x y z
N MET A 1 12.30 42.85 -58.47
CA MET A 1 11.78 42.60 -57.11
C MET A 1 11.18 41.21 -57.07
N PRO A 2 11.83 40.18 -56.53
CA PRO A 2 11.25 38.84 -56.42
C PRO A 2 10.40 38.72 -55.15
N ARG A 3 9.22 38.17 -55.30
CA ARG A 3 8.29 37.85 -54.23
C ARG A 3 8.77 36.57 -53.54
N LEU A 4 9.11 36.66 -52.23
CA LEU A 4 9.32 35.50 -51.37
C LEU A 4 7.94 34.92 -50.97
N SER A 5 7.67 33.69 -51.40
CA SER A 5 6.55 32.91 -50.89
C SER A 5 6.99 32.20 -49.60
N MET A 6 6.42 32.60 -48.48
CA MET A 6 6.58 31.94 -47.20
C MET A 6 5.66 30.69 -47.16
N MET A 7 6.25 29.52 -47.28
CA MET A 7 5.56 28.25 -47.05
C MET A 7 5.49 28.01 -45.56
N ALA A 8 4.30 28.11 -44.98
CA ALA A 8 4.04 27.73 -43.59
C ALA A 8 3.95 26.20 -43.50
N ALA A 9 4.91 25.57 -42.87
CA ALA A 9 4.86 24.15 -42.54
C ALA A 9 3.90 23.95 -41.37
N LEU A 10 2.73 23.36 -41.61
CA LEU A 10 1.82 22.88 -40.59
C LEU A 10 2.42 21.60 -40.00
N LEU A 11 2.99 21.69 -38.79
CA LEU A 11 3.33 20.52 -37.96
C LEU A 11 2.03 19.93 -37.43
N LEU A 12 1.54 18.87 -38.09
CA LEU A 12 0.51 18.02 -37.57
C LEU A 12 1.09 17.24 -36.36
N PHE A 13 0.82 17.71 -35.17
CA PHE A 13 0.95 16.90 -33.95
C PHE A 13 -0.12 15.81 -34.02
N SER A 14 0.23 14.63 -34.51
CA SER A 14 -0.58 13.44 -34.35
C SER A 14 -0.44 13.03 -32.84
N GLY A 15 -1.29 13.59 -31.99
CA GLY A 15 -1.52 13.05 -30.67
C GLY A 15 -2.00 11.61 -30.84
N LEU A 16 -1.19 10.65 -30.46
CA LEU A 16 -1.64 9.26 -30.27
C LEU A 16 -2.73 9.31 -29.22
N LEU A 17 -3.99 9.30 -29.66
CA LEU A 17 -5.12 9.01 -28.79
C LEU A 17 -4.90 7.60 -28.27
N HIS A 18 -4.32 7.47 -27.08
CA HIS A 18 -4.36 6.21 -26.35
C HIS A 18 -5.82 5.96 -26.02
N ALA A 19 -6.35 4.85 -26.49
CA ALA A 19 -7.70 4.48 -26.14
C ALA A 19 -7.79 4.28 -24.62
N ALA A 20 -8.96 4.62 -24.03
CA ALA A 20 -9.17 4.52 -22.58
C ALA A 20 -9.05 3.07 -22.10
N PRO A 21 -8.54 2.83 -20.88
CA PRO A 21 -8.50 1.49 -20.30
C PRO A 21 -9.90 0.85 -20.26
N THR A 22 -9.95 -0.46 -20.46
CA THR A 22 -11.19 -1.22 -20.29
C THR A 22 -11.40 -1.54 -18.82
N VAL A 23 -12.62 -1.33 -18.31
CA VAL A 23 -13.00 -1.63 -16.93
C VAL A 23 -14.15 -2.61 -16.91
N THR A 24 -13.99 -3.70 -16.18
CA THR A 24 -15.03 -4.69 -15.94
C THR A 24 -15.29 -4.80 -14.44
N GLN A 25 -16.52 -4.56 -13.99
CA GLN A 25 -16.92 -4.82 -12.62
C GLN A 25 -17.13 -6.33 -12.45
N LEU A 26 -16.37 -6.94 -11.53
CA LEU A 26 -16.48 -8.37 -11.22
C LEU A 26 -17.38 -8.66 -10.03
N GLN A 27 -17.40 -7.75 -9.04
CA GLN A 27 -18.16 -7.88 -7.80
C GLN A 27 -18.56 -6.50 -7.29
N ASP A 28 -19.70 -6.39 -6.67
CA ASP A 28 -20.16 -5.24 -5.89
C ASP A 28 -20.49 -5.68 -4.44
N LYS A 29 -21.04 -4.77 -3.65
CA LYS A 29 -21.49 -5.02 -2.27
C LYS A 29 -20.40 -5.55 -1.34
N LEU A 30 -19.17 -5.16 -1.59
CA LEU A 30 -18.06 -5.34 -0.67
C LEU A 30 -18.06 -4.17 0.32
N GLU A 31 -18.00 -4.46 1.60
CA GLU A 31 -18.03 -3.41 2.62
C GLU A 31 -16.61 -2.93 2.94
N HIS A 32 -16.24 -1.77 2.42
CA HIS A 32 -14.89 -1.20 2.58
C HIS A 32 -13.79 -2.23 2.33
N PRO A 33 -13.73 -2.86 1.14
CA PRO A 33 -12.69 -3.83 0.83
C PRO A 33 -11.32 -3.14 0.88
N TRP A 34 -10.34 -3.81 1.49
CA TRP A 34 -9.05 -3.17 1.77
C TRP A 34 -7.88 -3.78 1.03
N SER A 35 -7.84 -5.10 0.88
CA SER A 35 -6.74 -5.81 0.23
C SER A 35 -7.23 -7.08 -0.45
N LEU A 36 -6.45 -7.57 -1.42
CA LEU A 36 -6.71 -8.83 -2.09
C LEU A 36 -5.41 -9.62 -2.32
N ALA A 37 -5.52 -10.95 -2.41
CA ALA A 37 -4.43 -11.85 -2.74
C ALA A 37 -4.92 -12.96 -3.65
N PHE A 38 -4.21 -13.21 -4.77
CA PHE A 38 -4.56 -14.27 -5.71
C PHE A 38 -4.13 -15.63 -5.18
N LEU A 39 -5.06 -16.59 -5.19
CA LEU A 39 -4.74 -17.99 -4.91
C LEU A 39 -4.10 -18.65 -6.14
N PRO A 40 -3.09 -19.51 -5.95
CA PRO A 40 -2.46 -20.22 -7.08
C PRO A 40 -3.45 -21.11 -7.85
N GLY A 41 -3.24 -21.27 -9.16
CA GLY A 41 -4.00 -22.19 -10.00
C GLY A 41 -5.44 -21.75 -10.25
N ASP A 42 -5.66 -20.46 -10.47
CA ASP A 42 -6.97 -19.86 -10.81
C ASP A 42 -8.09 -20.19 -9.82
N ARG A 43 -7.74 -20.46 -8.55
CA ARG A 43 -8.71 -20.79 -7.49
C ARG A 43 -9.43 -19.57 -6.93
N GLY A 44 -9.22 -18.40 -7.50
CA GLY A 44 -9.82 -17.15 -7.09
C GLY A 44 -8.88 -16.27 -6.28
N MET A 45 -9.44 -15.37 -5.50
CA MET A 45 -8.69 -14.43 -4.67
C MET A 45 -9.32 -14.29 -3.30
N LEU A 46 -8.47 -14.06 -2.29
CA LEU A 46 -8.90 -13.65 -0.96
C LEU A 46 -9.07 -12.13 -0.95
N ILE A 47 -10.14 -11.66 -0.31
CA ILE A 47 -10.44 -10.23 -0.17
C ILE A 47 -10.72 -9.96 1.30
N THR A 48 -10.08 -8.93 1.87
CA THR A 48 -10.43 -8.41 3.19
C THR A 48 -11.46 -7.31 3.07
N GLU A 49 -12.45 -7.36 3.95
CA GLU A 49 -13.37 -6.25 4.21
C GLU A 49 -13.03 -5.65 5.57
N ARG A 50 -12.84 -4.35 5.63
CA ARG A 50 -12.34 -3.65 6.82
C ARG A 50 -13.14 -3.90 8.12
N PRO A 51 -14.47 -4.11 8.11
CA PRO A 51 -15.19 -4.49 9.32
C PRO A 51 -14.75 -5.78 9.99
N GLY A 52 -14.02 -6.67 9.29
CA GLY A 52 -13.41 -7.86 9.90
C GLY A 52 -13.69 -9.17 9.17
N ARG A 53 -14.06 -9.15 7.91
CA ARG A 53 -14.34 -10.35 7.12
C ARG A 53 -13.25 -10.62 6.11
N LEU A 54 -12.83 -11.88 6.02
CA LEU A 54 -12.02 -12.43 4.93
C LEU A 54 -12.94 -13.24 4.03
N ARG A 55 -12.94 -12.95 2.74
CA ARG A 55 -13.82 -13.56 1.74
C ARG A 55 -12.99 -14.23 0.65
N LEU A 56 -13.56 -15.28 0.06
CA LEU A 56 -13.05 -15.86 -1.19
C LEU A 56 -13.95 -15.40 -2.34
N TRP A 57 -13.36 -14.82 -3.38
CA TRP A 57 -14.03 -14.55 -4.64
C TRP A 57 -13.54 -15.50 -5.72
N GLN A 58 -14.48 -16.07 -6.48
CA GLN A 58 -14.21 -16.97 -7.61
C GLN A 58 -15.02 -16.55 -8.83
N GLN A 59 -14.43 -16.65 -10.01
CA GLN A 59 -15.05 -16.18 -11.25
C GLN A 59 -16.42 -16.84 -11.53
N ASP A 60 -16.55 -18.11 -11.23
CA ASP A 60 -17.74 -18.92 -11.49
C ASP A 60 -18.74 -18.96 -10.32
N LYS A 61 -18.30 -18.60 -9.12
CA LYS A 61 -19.10 -18.72 -7.89
C LYS A 61 -19.39 -17.39 -7.19
N GLY A 62 -18.68 -16.32 -7.60
CA GLY A 62 -18.77 -15.02 -6.94
C GLY A 62 -18.15 -15.03 -5.55
N LEU A 63 -18.71 -14.21 -4.66
CA LEU A 63 -18.21 -13.97 -3.32
C LEU A 63 -18.72 -15.03 -2.33
N SER A 64 -17.80 -15.65 -1.58
CA SER A 64 -18.11 -16.63 -0.54
C SER A 64 -18.77 -16.00 0.69
N ALA A 65 -19.32 -16.83 1.57
CA ALA A 65 -19.54 -16.45 2.98
C ALA A 65 -18.18 -16.09 3.64
N PRO A 66 -18.18 -15.36 4.77
CA PRO A 66 -16.97 -15.07 5.51
C PRO A 66 -16.19 -16.33 5.89
N ILE A 67 -14.87 -16.30 5.69
CA ILE A 67 -13.97 -17.36 6.13
C ILE A 67 -13.86 -17.29 7.66
N SER A 68 -14.07 -18.41 8.33
CA SER A 68 -13.96 -18.46 9.80
C SER A 68 -12.51 -18.50 10.28
N GLY A 69 -12.27 -18.23 11.57
CA GLY A 69 -10.93 -18.25 12.18
C GLY A 69 -10.12 -16.96 12.03
N VAL A 70 -10.72 -15.93 11.46
CA VAL A 70 -10.14 -14.58 11.38
C VAL A 70 -10.15 -13.93 12.77
N PRO A 71 -9.09 -13.20 13.17
CA PRO A 71 -9.06 -12.54 14.47
C PRO A 71 -10.15 -11.46 14.59
N GLN A 72 -10.56 -11.20 15.82
CA GLN A 72 -11.41 -10.04 16.12
C GLN A 72 -10.61 -8.76 15.88
N VAL A 73 -11.23 -7.78 15.20
CA VAL A 73 -10.57 -6.54 14.82
C VAL A 73 -11.19 -5.32 15.52
N TYR A 74 -10.38 -4.29 15.69
CA TYR A 74 -10.81 -2.96 16.12
C TYR A 74 -11.27 -2.18 14.88
N ALA A 75 -12.55 -2.24 14.56
CA ALA A 75 -13.14 -1.66 13.35
C ALA A 75 -13.70 -0.25 13.59
N GLN A 76 -12.89 0.64 14.17
CA GLN A 76 -13.25 2.04 14.40
C GLN A 76 -12.27 2.97 13.66
N GLY A 77 -12.77 4.13 13.21
CA GLY A 77 -11.99 5.07 12.43
C GLY A 77 -11.45 4.43 11.16
N GLN A 78 -10.15 4.46 10.98
CA GLN A 78 -9.45 3.81 9.86
C GLN A 78 -9.03 2.35 10.17
N GLY A 79 -9.31 1.87 11.37
CA GLY A 79 -8.99 0.52 11.81
C GLY A 79 -9.90 -0.55 11.20
N GLY A 80 -9.52 -1.78 11.40
CA GLY A 80 -10.24 -2.98 10.94
C GLY A 80 -9.32 -4.07 10.47
N LEU A 81 -9.83 -4.97 9.63
CA LEU A 81 -9.03 -5.96 8.90
C LEU A 81 -8.42 -5.29 7.67
N LEU A 82 -7.10 -5.37 7.54
CA LEU A 82 -6.34 -4.58 6.57
C LEU A 82 -5.75 -5.49 5.48
N GLU A 83 -4.44 -5.74 5.49
CA GLU A 83 -3.76 -6.51 4.45
C GLU A 83 -4.05 -8.00 4.54
N VAL A 84 -4.17 -8.65 3.40
CA VAL A 84 -4.04 -10.09 3.21
C VAL A 84 -2.86 -10.37 2.30
N LEU A 85 -1.97 -11.28 2.72
CA LEU A 85 -0.76 -11.63 1.98
C LEU A 85 -0.52 -13.13 2.09
N LEU A 86 -0.31 -13.81 0.96
CA LEU A 86 0.09 -15.21 0.97
C LEU A 86 1.57 -15.34 1.30
N ALA A 87 1.92 -16.36 2.07
CA ALA A 87 3.33 -16.73 2.26
C ALA A 87 3.99 -17.06 0.91
N PRO A 88 5.28 -16.78 0.72
CA PRO A 88 5.99 -17.16 -0.51
C PRO A 88 5.93 -18.66 -0.83
N ASP A 89 5.84 -19.49 0.21
CA ASP A 89 5.70 -20.95 0.13
C ASP A 89 4.25 -21.43 0.29
N PHE A 90 3.27 -20.59 -0.01
CA PHE A 90 1.84 -20.88 0.19
C PHE A 90 1.40 -22.22 -0.41
N ALA A 91 1.96 -22.62 -1.55
CA ALA A 91 1.62 -23.88 -2.20
C ALA A 91 1.81 -25.08 -1.24
N ASP A 92 2.82 -25.02 -0.39
CA ASP A 92 3.15 -26.05 0.60
C ASP A 92 2.58 -25.73 1.99
N SER A 93 2.80 -24.51 2.48
CA SER A 93 2.44 -24.09 3.83
C SER A 93 0.97 -23.72 4.01
N ARG A 94 0.32 -23.26 2.94
CA ARG A 94 -1.02 -22.64 2.95
C ARG A 94 -1.17 -21.48 3.92
N ARG A 95 -0.07 -20.83 4.28
CA ARG A 95 -0.07 -19.70 5.22
C ARG A 95 -0.64 -18.44 4.58
N VAL A 96 -1.56 -17.81 5.29
CA VAL A 96 -2.16 -16.51 4.95
C VAL A 96 -1.85 -15.55 6.08
N TYR A 97 -1.16 -14.47 5.74
CA TYR A 97 -0.85 -13.38 6.67
C TYR A 97 -1.96 -12.34 6.63
N LEU A 98 -2.34 -11.85 7.80
CA LEU A 98 -3.28 -10.75 7.97
C LEU A 98 -2.65 -9.66 8.83
N SER A 99 -2.82 -8.40 8.45
CA SER A 99 -2.66 -7.27 9.34
C SER A 99 -4.02 -6.72 9.74
N PHE A 100 -4.12 -6.21 10.94
CA PHE A 100 -5.39 -5.69 11.47
C PHE A 100 -5.15 -4.72 12.61
N ALA A 101 -6.11 -3.86 12.88
CA ALA A 101 -6.15 -3.07 14.09
C ALA A 101 -6.63 -3.97 15.26
N GLU A 102 -5.83 -4.03 16.30
CA GLU A 102 -6.11 -4.80 17.50
C GLU A 102 -6.42 -3.86 18.66
N ALA A 103 -7.54 -4.11 19.34
CA ALA A 103 -7.90 -3.37 20.55
C ALA A 103 -6.90 -3.64 21.68
N GLY A 104 -6.65 -2.61 22.49
CA GLY A 104 -5.92 -2.67 23.75
C GLY A 104 -6.81 -2.25 24.91
N GLU A 105 -6.18 -1.97 26.04
CA GLU A 105 -6.86 -1.44 27.22
C GLU A 105 -7.24 0.04 27.02
N ASP A 106 -8.22 0.52 27.77
CA ASP A 106 -8.64 1.92 27.82
C ASP A 106 -8.93 2.57 26.46
N GLY A 107 -9.54 1.81 25.55
CA GLY A 107 -9.90 2.30 24.21
C GLY A 107 -8.71 2.52 23.27
N LYS A 108 -7.53 2.07 23.63
CA LYS A 108 -6.35 2.10 22.78
C LYS A 108 -6.42 1.03 21.70
N ALA A 109 -5.66 1.22 20.63
CA ALA A 109 -5.52 0.25 19.55
C ALA A 109 -4.13 0.35 18.92
N GLY A 110 -3.75 -0.68 18.19
CA GLY A 110 -2.51 -0.71 17.42
C GLY A 110 -2.58 -1.78 16.35
N THR A 111 -1.69 -1.69 15.37
CA THR A 111 -1.61 -2.67 14.30
C THR A 111 -0.97 -3.95 14.78
N ALA A 112 -1.60 -5.07 14.47
CA ALA A 112 -1.08 -6.41 14.73
C ALA A 112 -0.96 -7.17 13.41
N VAL A 113 -0.08 -8.16 13.38
CA VAL A 113 0.13 -9.07 12.23
C VAL A 113 0.14 -10.50 12.75
N GLY A 114 -0.52 -11.38 12.03
CA GLY A 114 -0.49 -12.79 12.32
C GLY A 114 -0.68 -13.62 11.06
N TYR A 115 -0.61 -14.93 11.18
CA TYR A 115 -0.92 -15.85 10.10
C TYR A 115 -1.66 -17.09 10.59
N GLY A 116 -2.43 -17.67 9.70
CA GLY A 116 -3.04 -18.98 9.87
C GLY A 116 -2.88 -19.81 8.60
N GLN A 117 -3.34 -21.04 8.64
CA GLN A 117 -3.38 -21.94 7.48
C GLN A 117 -4.76 -21.93 6.87
N LEU A 118 -4.86 -21.63 5.58
CA LEU A 118 -6.12 -21.74 4.85
C LEU A 118 -6.46 -23.21 4.65
N SER A 119 -7.63 -23.64 5.11
CA SER A 119 -8.12 -25.01 4.95
C SER A 119 -8.21 -25.40 3.45
N ALA A 120 -8.21 -26.70 3.17
CA ALA A 120 -8.26 -27.20 1.79
C ALA A 120 -9.48 -26.70 1.00
N ASP A 121 -10.63 -26.55 1.69
CA ASP A 121 -11.87 -26.02 1.12
C ASP A 121 -11.94 -24.49 1.11
N SER A 122 -10.90 -23.82 1.62
CA SER A 122 -10.78 -22.35 1.74
C SER A 122 -11.89 -21.68 2.56
N ARG A 123 -12.52 -22.41 3.49
CA ARG A 123 -13.59 -21.90 4.34
C ARG A 123 -13.17 -21.50 5.75
N ARG A 124 -11.97 -21.93 6.15
CA ARG A 124 -11.43 -21.67 7.50
C ARG A 124 -9.98 -21.23 7.42
N LEU A 125 -9.63 -20.29 8.27
CA LEU A 125 -8.26 -19.95 8.59
C LEU A 125 -7.91 -20.64 9.91
N GLU A 126 -7.11 -21.68 9.84
CA GLU A 126 -6.82 -22.57 10.97
C GLU A 126 -5.56 -22.12 11.71
N ASN A 127 -5.55 -22.32 13.02
CA ASN A 127 -4.38 -22.07 13.89
C ASN A 127 -3.81 -20.65 13.73
N PHE A 128 -4.68 -19.66 13.60
CA PHE A 128 -4.24 -18.27 13.50
C PHE A 128 -3.49 -17.86 14.78
N ARG A 129 -2.30 -17.28 14.58
CA ARG A 129 -1.50 -16.74 15.68
C ARG A 129 -0.94 -15.36 15.32
N VAL A 130 -0.95 -14.48 16.31
CA VAL A 130 -0.33 -13.15 16.19
C VAL A 130 1.17 -13.31 16.38
N ILE A 131 1.95 -12.77 15.44
CA ILE A 131 3.42 -12.79 15.46
C ILE A 131 4.03 -11.42 15.76
N PHE A 132 3.23 -10.36 15.67
CA PHE A 132 3.69 -8.99 15.90
C PHE A 132 2.56 -8.12 16.44
N ARG A 133 2.89 -7.24 17.39
CA ARG A 133 2.01 -6.18 17.90
C ARG A 133 2.77 -4.87 17.97
N GLN A 134 2.17 -3.82 17.40
CA GLN A 134 2.70 -2.46 17.54
C GLN A 134 2.65 -2.01 18.99
N GLN A 135 3.79 -1.54 19.49
CA GLN A 135 3.93 -1.01 20.84
C GLN A 135 4.50 0.41 20.82
N PRO A 136 4.01 1.30 21.70
CA PRO A 136 2.82 1.14 22.55
C PRO A 136 1.53 1.19 21.72
N LYS A 137 0.42 0.69 22.26
CA LYS A 137 -0.91 0.99 21.70
C LYS A 137 -1.33 2.38 22.16
N LEU A 138 -2.01 3.13 21.27
CA LEU A 138 -2.38 4.51 21.49
C LEU A 138 -3.90 4.74 21.33
N SER A 139 -4.40 5.81 21.94
CA SER A 139 -5.83 6.18 21.93
C SER A 139 -6.17 6.96 20.67
N VAL A 140 -6.11 6.34 19.51
CA VAL A 140 -6.45 6.98 18.22
C VAL A 140 -7.08 5.97 17.27
N GLY A 141 -7.91 6.47 16.37
CA GLY A 141 -8.57 5.67 15.34
C GLY A 141 -7.99 5.83 13.93
N ASN A 142 -6.80 6.44 13.78
CA ASN A 142 -6.23 6.79 12.49
C ASN A 142 -4.81 6.29 12.31
N HIS A 143 -4.32 6.30 11.06
CA HIS A 143 -2.93 6.05 10.67
C HIS A 143 -2.39 4.71 11.19
N PHE A 144 -3.09 3.62 10.87
CA PHE A 144 -2.67 2.28 11.24
C PHE A 144 -1.58 1.70 10.33
N GLY A 145 -1.38 2.26 9.13
CA GLY A 145 -0.56 1.63 8.11
C GLY A 145 -1.18 0.30 7.70
N GLY A 146 -0.48 -0.80 7.93
CA GLY A 146 -1.01 -2.17 7.81
C GLY A 146 -0.56 -2.91 6.56
N LYS A 147 0.18 -2.30 5.65
CA LYS A 147 0.70 -2.98 4.46
C LYS A 147 1.80 -3.98 4.81
N LEU A 148 1.79 -5.11 4.10
CA LEU A 148 2.73 -6.21 4.24
C LEU A 148 3.36 -6.55 2.88
N ALA A 149 4.64 -6.90 2.88
CA ALA A 149 5.31 -7.44 1.71
C ALA A 149 6.46 -8.36 2.12
N PHE A 150 6.70 -9.40 1.33
CA PHE A 150 7.92 -10.20 1.45
C PHE A 150 8.98 -9.72 0.47
N ASP A 151 10.24 -9.69 0.89
CA ASP A 151 11.35 -9.53 -0.04
C ASP A 151 11.77 -10.87 -0.66
N ARG A 152 12.78 -10.85 -1.53
CA ARG A 152 13.28 -12.06 -2.20
C ARG A 152 13.96 -13.05 -1.25
N GLN A 153 14.40 -12.59 -0.09
CA GLN A 153 15.02 -13.41 0.94
C GLN A 153 14.01 -14.03 1.90
N GLY A 154 12.72 -13.70 1.75
CA GLY A 154 11.65 -14.21 2.62
C GLY A 154 11.48 -13.43 3.92
N TYR A 155 12.06 -12.25 4.06
CA TYR A 155 11.78 -11.34 5.16
C TYR A 155 10.44 -10.64 4.98
N LEU A 156 9.70 -10.53 6.06
CA LEU A 156 8.42 -9.83 6.11
C LEU A 156 8.66 -8.36 6.47
N PHE A 157 8.25 -7.47 5.58
CA PHE A 157 8.20 -6.04 5.81
C PHE A 157 6.80 -5.63 6.23
N ILE A 158 6.71 -4.80 7.26
CA ILE A 158 5.46 -4.30 7.84
C ILE A 158 5.51 -2.78 7.85
N ALA A 159 4.50 -2.14 7.27
CA ALA A 159 4.36 -0.70 7.27
C ALA A 159 3.40 -0.25 8.37
N LEU A 160 3.85 0.63 9.25
CA LEU A 160 3.12 1.11 10.41
C LEU A 160 2.93 2.62 10.38
N GLY A 161 1.70 3.06 10.63
CA GLY A 161 1.38 4.47 10.81
C GLY A 161 1.74 4.99 12.21
N GLU A 162 1.82 6.31 12.35
CA GLU A 162 2.15 6.97 13.63
C GLU A 162 0.91 7.21 14.52
N ASN A 163 -0.22 6.63 14.15
CA ASN A 163 -1.49 6.72 14.90
C ASN A 163 -1.93 8.17 15.18
N ASN A 164 -1.62 9.09 14.27
CA ASN A 164 -1.86 10.52 14.41
C ASN A 164 -1.15 11.18 15.62
N GLN A 165 -0.09 10.54 16.13
CA GLN A 165 0.81 11.03 17.17
C GLN A 165 2.15 11.38 16.54
N ARG A 166 2.20 12.51 15.83
CA ARG A 166 3.32 12.91 14.95
C ARG A 166 4.73 12.71 15.54
N PRO A 167 5.03 13.13 16.77
CA PRO A 167 6.39 13.00 17.31
C PRO A 167 6.90 11.56 17.39
N THR A 168 5.99 10.58 17.54
CA THR A 168 6.37 9.16 17.70
C THR A 168 7.09 8.59 16.47
N ALA A 169 6.87 9.16 15.28
CA ALA A 169 7.55 8.73 14.06
C ALA A 169 9.08 8.88 14.14
N GLN A 170 9.58 9.80 14.97
CA GLN A 170 11.02 10.01 15.21
C GLN A 170 11.55 9.25 16.43
N ASP A 171 10.67 8.70 17.28
CA ASP A 171 11.07 7.97 18.48
C ASP A 171 11.44 6.53 18.15
N LEU A 172 12.71 6.16 18.34
CA LEU A 172 13.20 4.80 18.02
C LEU A 172 12.86 3.76 19.08
N ASP A 173 12.35 4.17 20.23
CA ASP A 173 11.82 3.29 21.28
C ASP A 173 10.34 2.89 21.06
N LYS A 174 9.72 3.41 20.00
CA LYS A 174 8.32 3.18 19.62
C LYS A 174 8.21 2.65 18.19
N LEU A 175 7.11 1.93 17.93
CA LEU A 175 6.89 1.30 16.61
C LEU A 175 5.93 2.09 15.71
N GLN A 176 5.45 3.26 16.16
CA GLN A 176 4.64 4.15 15.35
C GLN A 176 5.49 4.83 14.26
N GLY A 177 4.95 4.89 13.04
CA GLY A 177 5.61 5.58 11.91
C GLY A 177 6.90 4.91 11.46
N LYS A 178 6.86 3.60 11.24
CA LYS A 178 8.03 2.77 10.94
C LYS A 178 7.76 1.80 9.79
N ILE A 179 8.82 1.46 9.10
CA ILE A 179 8.86 0.23 8.29
C ILE A 179 9.68 -0.78 9.09
N LEU A 180 9.12 -1.96 9.30
CA LEU A 180 9.77 -3.05 10.03
C LEU A 180 10.25 -4.14 9.08
N ARG A 181 11.28 -4.86 9.49
CA ARG A 181 11.74 -6.11 8.85
C ARG A 181 11.83 -7.21 9.89
N LEU A 182 11.05 -8.27 9.66
CA LEU A 182 11.01 -9.47 10.52
C LEU A 182 11.24 -10.72 9.67
N THR A 183 11.51 -11.84 10.34
CA THR A 183 11.40 -13.15 9.68
C THR A 183 9.93 -13.48 9.41
N ALA A 184 9.68 -14.48 8.58
CA ALA A 184 8.32 -14.96 8.28
C ALA A 184 7.55 -15.40 9.54
N GLU A 185 8.23 -15.80 10.60
CA GLU A 185 7.66 -16.20 11.89
C GLU A 185 7.60 -15.07 12.92
N GLY A 186 8.05 -13.87 12.58
CA GLY A 186 7.99 -12.69 13.45
C GLY A 186 9.22 -12.45 14.31
N ALA A 187 10.31 -13.19 14.10
CA ALA A 187 11.57 -12.94 14.81
C ALA A 187 12.31 -11.73 14.22
N VAL A 188 13.15 -11.11 15.03
CA VAL A 188 14.00 -10.00 14.59
C VAL A 188 15.23 -10.55 13.87
N PRO A 189 15.49 -10.18 12.62
CA PRO A 189 16.74 -10.52 11.95
C PRO A 189 17.95 -9.91 12.68
N PRO A 190 19.05 -10.66 12.90
CA PRO A 190 20.19 -10.16 13.67
C PRO A 190 20.94 -9.00 13.01
N ASP A 191 20.77 -8.81 11.71
CA ASP A 191 21.39 -7.73 10.92
C ASP A 191 20.46 -6.52 10.73
N ASN A 192 19.34 -6.43 11.45
CA ASN A 192 18.53 -5.21 11.48
C ASN A 192 19.34 -4.04 12.05
N PRO A 193 19.08 -2.79 11.57
CA PRO A 193 19.98 -1.66 11.82
C PRO A 193 20.11 -1.25 13.29
N PHE A 194 19.11 -1.52 14.13
CA PHE A 194 19.13 -1.07 15.54
C PHE A 194 19.26 -2.21 16.56
N VAL A 195 19.57 -3.42 16.10
CA VAL A 195 19.84 -4.57 16.99
C VAL A 195 21.00 -4.26 17.90
N GLY A 196 20.86 -4.56 19.20
CA GLY A 196 21.91 -4.35 20.22
C GLY A 196 22.08 -2.89 20.64
N GLN A 197 21.22 -1.97 20.18
CA GLN A 197 21.27 -0.55 20.59
C GLN A 197 20.21 -0.31 21.69
N ALA A 198 20.69 0.03 22.89
CA ALA A 198 19.82 0.29 24.02
C ALA A 198 18.82 1.43 23.74
N GLY A 199 17.57 1.25 24.15
CA GLY A 199 16.49 2.23 23.95
C GLY A 199 15.94 2.32 22.52
N LYS A 200 16.37 1.42 21.63
CA LYS A 200 15.86 1.35 20.25
C LYS A 200 15.19 0.01 19.99
N ARG A 201 14.09 0.05 19.26
CA ARG A 201 13.35 -1.16 18.87
C ARG A 201 14.09 -1.90 17.76
N PRO A 202 14.45 -3.17 17.97
CA PRO A 202 15.27 -3.92 17.00
C PRO A 202 14.50 -4.32 15.75
N GLU A 203 13.16 -4.28 15.76
CA GLU A 203 12.29 -4.59 14.64
C GLU A 203 12.38 -3.54 13.53
N ILE A 204 12.83 -2.32 13.84
CA ILE A 204 12.80 -1.16 12.93
C ILE A 204 13.79 -1.35 11.79
N TRP A 205 13.29 -1.20 10.56
CA TRP A 205 14.09 -1.06 9.34
C TRP A 205 14.35 0.40 9.00
N SER A 206 13.29 1.21 8.91
CA SER A 206 13.34 2.66 8.69
C SER A 206 12.32 3.38 9.56
N TYR A 207 12.44 4.70 9.70
CA TYR A 207 11.57 5.50 10.55
C TYR A 207 11.24 6.85 9.93
N GLY A 208 10.35 7.63 10.58
CA GLY A 208 9.90 8.91 10.07
C GLY A 208 8.83 8.79 8.99
N GLN A 209 8.00 7.74 9.03
CA GLN A 209 6.82 7.59 8.21
C GLN A 209 5.57 8.14 8.92
N ARG A 210 4.60 8.61 8.14
CA ARG A 210 3.33 9.13 8.65
C ARG A 210 2.25 8.05 8.66
N ASN A 211 1.78 7.67 7.48
CA ASN A 211 0.75 6.65 7.30
C ASN A 211 0.95 5.92 5.97
N PRO A 212 1.85 4.93 5.93
CA PRO A 212 2.07 4.15 4.73
C PRO A 212 0.81 3.38 4.31
N GLN A 213 0.43 3.51 3.05
CA GLN A 213 -0.73 2.85 2.45
C GLN A 213 -0.36 2.04 1.20
N GLY A 214 0.92 1.93 0.90
CA GLY A 214 1.47 1.09 -0.13
C GLY A 214 2.80 0.50 0.29
N LEU A 215 3.00 -0.77 -0.04
CA LEU A 215 4.26 -1.49 0.18
C LEU A 215 4.35 -2.59 -0.86
N ALA A 216 5.40 -2.61 -1.66
CA ALA A 216 5.56 -3.60 -2.72
C ALA A 216 7.02 -3.89 -3.03
N LEU A 217 7.29 -5.13 -3.44
CA LEU A 217 8.58 -5.54 -3.97
C LEU A 217 8.71 -5.07 -5.41
N ASN A 218 9.73 -4.27 -5.69
CA ASN A 218 10.08 -3.92 -7.06
C ASN A 218 10.64 -5.18 -7.77
N PRO A 219 9.97 -5.67 -8.83
CA PRO A 219 10.34 -6.96 -9.44
C PRO A 219 11.68 -6.90 -10.18
N TRP A 220 12.15 -5.71 -10.55
CA TRP A 220 13.41 -5.53 -11.28
C TRP A 220 14.60 -5.38 -10.34
N SER A 221 14.49 -4.51 -9.35
CA SER A 221 15.58 -4.23 -8.40
C SER A 221 15.63 -5.16 -7.19
N GLY A 222 14.49 -5.73 -6.80
CA GLY A 222 14.34 -6.48 -5.56
C GLY A 222 14.22 -5.61 -4.30
N ALA A 223 14.16 -4.28 -4.44
CA ALA A 223 13.96 -3.37 -3.33
C ALA A 223 12.48 -3.30 -2.95
N ILE A 224 12.21 -3.11 -1.66
CA ILE A 224 10.87 -2.77 -1.17
C ILE A 224 10.66 -1.27 -1.37
N TRP A 225 9.54 -0.92 -1.99
CA TRP A 225 9.07 0.45 -2.12
C TRP A 225 7.87 0.66 -1.23
N GLU A 226 7.73 1.84 -0.67
CA GLU A 226 6.55 2.25 0.08
C GLU A 226 6.02 3.59 -0.43
N HIS A 227 4.75 3.86 -0.18
CA HIS A 227 4.19 5.19 -0.28
C HIS A 227 3.34 5.51 0.94
N GLU A 228 3.22 6.79 1.23
CA GLU A 228 2.52 7.26 2.41
C GLU A 228 1.71 8.53 2.16
N HIS A 229 0.67 8.71 2.97
CA HIS A 229 -0.10 9.94 3.01
C HIS A 229 0.69 11.06 3.66
N GLY A 230 0.78 12.20 2.98
CA GLY A 230 1.06 13.47 3.62
C GLY A 230 -0.16 13.99 4.39
N PRO A 231 -0.02 15.13 5.08
CA PRO A 231 -1.17 15.83 5.65
C PRO A 231 -2.00 16.54 4.54
N ARG A 232 -2.19 17.80 4.56
CA ARG A 232 -2.73 18.53 3.41
C ARG A 232 -1.60 18.76 2.40
N GLY A 233 -1.57 17.96 1.33
CA GLY A 233 -0.44 17.87 0.40
C GLY A 233 0.69 16.98 0.91
N GLY A 234 1.61 16.60 0.02
CA GLY A 234 2.83 15.90 0.37
C GLY A 234 2.70 14.39 0.51
N ASP A 235 1.69 13.76 -0.12
CA ASP A 235 1.75 12.31 -0.35
C ASP A 235 3.05 12.00 -1.08
N GLU A 236 3.71 10.89 -0.73
CA GLU A 236 5.06 10.62 -1.24
C GLU A 236 5.37 9.13 -1.42
N ILE A 237 6.39 8.87 -2.25
CA ILE A 237 6.94 7.53 -2.48
C ILE A 237 8.37 7.51 -1.96
N ASN A 238 8.73 6.46 -1.24
CA ASN A 238 10.05 6.20 -0.72
C ASN A 238 10.55 4.81 -1.08
N ILE A 239 11.88 4.64 -1.06
CA ILE A 239 12.54 3.33 -1.09
C ILE A 239 13.23 3.15 0.26
N PRO A 240 12.58 2.53 1.24
CA PRO A 240 13.11 2.41 2.59
C PRO A 240 14.44 1.66 2.63
N GLN A 241 15.44 2.29 3.23
CA GLN A 241 16.78 1.73 3.46
C GLN A 241 17.03 1.56 4.96
N ALA A 242 17.86 0.57 5.28
CA ALA A 242 18.17 0.24 6.67
C ALA A 242 18.67 1.46 7.46
N GLY A 243 18.00 1.75 8.58
CA GLY A 243 18.39 2.79 9.53
C GLY A 243 18.12 4.23 9.10
N LYS A 244 17.47 4.44 7.95
CA LYS A 244 17.24 5.78 7.40
C LYS A 244 15.96 6.41 7.94
N ASN A 245 16.01 7.75 8.05
CA ASN A 245 14.91 8.61 8.50
C ASN A 245 14.24 9.27 7.30
N TYR A 246 12.94 9.01 7.10
CA TYR A 246 12.15 9.55 5.98
C TYR A 246 11.42 10.85 6.32
N GLY A 247 11.68 11.40 7.48
CA GLY A 247 11.52 12.82 7.81
C GLY A 247 10.27 13.19 8.57
N TRP A 248 9.16 12.47 8.48
CA TRP A 248 7.95 12.88 9.19
C TRP A 248 8.15 12.90 10.72
N PRO A 249 7.69 13.95 11.41
CA PRO A 249 7.07 15.20 10.94
C PRO A 249 8.05 16.36 10.78
N ILE A 250 9.36 16.15 10.95
CA ILE A 250 10.36 17.23 10.93
C ILE A 250 10.68 17.73 9.51
N ALA A 251 10.49 16.90 8.50
CA ALA A 251 10.55 17.24 7.09
C ALA A 251 9.24 16.84 6.41
N THR A 252 8.58 17.75 5.72
CA THR A 252 7.32 17.48 5.03
C THR A 252 7.08 18.47 3.90
N TYR A 253 6.38 18.02 2.85
CA TYR A 253 5.91 18.84 1.72
C TYR A 253 4.45 19.31 1.92
N GLY A 254 3.80 18.91 3.01
CA GLY A 254 2.43 19.26 3.33
C GLY A 254 2.30 20.23 4.52
N ILE A 255 1.08 20.65 4.77
CA ILE A 255 0.69 21.51 5.89
C ILE A 255 -0.49 20.88 6.64
N ASN A 256 -0.84 21.41 7.81
CA ASN A 256 -2.05 20.98 8.52
C ASN A 256 -3.31 21.24 7.69
N TYR A 257 -4.36 20.47 7.92
CA TYR A 257 -5.67 20.68 7.31
C TYR A 257 -6.28 22.05 7.67
N SER A 258 -5.86 22.62 8.79
CA SER A 258 -6.20 24.00 9.18
C SER A 258 -5.56 25.07 8.29
N GLY A 259 -4.60 24.71 7.43
CA GLY A 259 -3.81 25.65 6.63
C GLY A 259 -2.55 26.17 7.33
N LEU A 260 -2.33 25.80 8.59
CA LEU A 260 -1.13 26.17 9.34
C LEU A 260 0.01 25.18 9.08
N ALA A 261 1.23 25.60 9.35
CA ALA A 261 2.40 24.74 9.30
C ALA A 261 2.27 23.57 10.29
N ILE A 262 2.92 22.44 9.98
CA ILE A 262 3.10 21.35 10.93
C ILE A 262 4.05 21.86 12.02
N PRO A 263 3.68 21.82 13.33
CA PRO A 263 4.48 22.43 14.40
C PRO A 263 5.90 21.89 14.50
N GLU A 264 6.10 20.62 14.23
CA GLU A 264 7.40 19.95 14.31
C GLU A 264 8.26 20.17 13.04
N ALA A 265 7.66 20.67 11.95
CA ALA A 265 8.34 20.81 10.67
C ALA A 265 9.43 21.88 10.70
N LYS A 266 10.62 21.52 10.21
CA LYS A 266 11.77 22.39 10.05
C LYS A 266 12.02 22.77 8.58
N GLY A 267 11.23 22.20 7.67
CA GLY A 267 11.32 22.42 6.23
C GLY A 267 10.94 21.18 5.42
N GLN A 268 11.15 21.29 4.12
CA GLN A 268 10.94 20.17 3.18
C GLN A 268 12.15 19.24 3.11
N LYS A 269 13.36 19.81 3.28
CA LYS A 269 14.62 19.08 3.29
C LYS A 269 15.34 19.42 4.59
N VAL A 270 15.58 18.39 5.40
CA VAL A 270 16.21 18.52 6.70
C VAL A 270 17.41 17.60 6.76
N ALA A 271 18.53 18.08 7.27
CA ALA A 271 19.73 17.28 7.41
C ALA A 271 19.46 16.02 8.24
N GLY A 272 19.98 14.86 7.78
CA GLY A 272 19.75 13.57 8.43
C GLY A 272 18.42 12.88 8.03
N THR A 273 17.64 13.49 7.15
CA THR A 273 16.45 12.86 6.56
C THR A 273 16.66 12.56 5.08
N GLU A 274 16.05 11.46 4.62
CA GLU A 274 16.02 11.10 3.20
C GLU A 274 14.88 11.84 2.51
N PRO A 275 15.12 12.51 1.37
CA PRO A 275 14.06 13.08 0.56
C PRO A 275 13.25 11.96 -0.09
N PRO A 276 11.95 12.17 -0.36
CA PRO A 276 11.16 11.20 -1.09
C PRO A 276 11.65 11.05 -2.54
N LEU A 277 11.43 9.87 -3.10
CA LEU A 277 11.66 9.62 -4.53
C LEU A 277 10.75 10.49 -5.38
N HIS A 278 9.50 10.67 -4.93
CA HIS A 278 8.47 11.46 -5.56
C HIS A 278 7.48 11.97 -4.52
N TYR A 279 6.91 13.14 -4.74
CA TYR A 279 5.83 13.67 -3.90
C TYR A 279 4.82 14.45 -4.73
N TRP A 280 3.59 14.56 -4.22
CA TRP A 280 2.53 15.37 -4.80
C TRP A 280 2.25 16.60 -3.95
N PRO A 281 2.38 17.83 -4.50
CA PRO A 281 2.01 19.05 -3.79
C PRO A 281 0.53 19.09 -3.38
N VAL A 282 -0.34 18.50 -4.20
CA VAL A 282 -1.75 18.25 -3.90
C VAL A 282 -1.93 16.75 -3.75
N SER A 283 -2.21 16.30 -2.52
CA SER A 283 -2.33 14.87 -2.21
C SER A 283 -3.47 14.19 -2.95
N PRO A 284 -3.19 13.17 -3.77
CA PRO A 284 -4.24 12.35 -4.38
C PRO A 284 -4.98 11.47 -3.36
N GLY A 285 -4.42 11.27 -2.16
CA GLY A 285 -4.85 10.26 -1.22
C GLY A 285 -4.45 8.87 -1.71
N ILE A 286 -3.15 8.65 -1.93
CA ILE A 286 -2.62 7.44 -2.55
C ILE A 286 -2.90 6.20 -1.70
N SER A 287 -3.23 5.08 -2.34
CA SER A 287 -3.57 3.83 -1.65
C SER A 287 -3.37 2.63 -2.57
N GLY A 288 -2.77 1.58 -2.02
CA GLY A 288 -2.36 0.43 -2.81
C GLY A 288 -1.27 0.76 -3.82
N MET A 289 -0.54 -0.22 -4.27
CA MET A 289 0.43 -0.06 -5.34
C MET A 289 0.81 -1.40 -5.95
N ALA A 290 1.05 -1.41 -7.26
CA ALA A 290 1.49 -2.59 -7.99
C ALA A 290 2.47 -2.20 -9.09
N PHE A 291 3.61 -2.88 -9.13
CA PHE A 291 4.51 -2.84 -10.27
C PHE A 291 3.93 -3.68 -11.41
N TYR A 292 4.08 -3.21 -12.63
CA TYR A 292 3.58 -3.89 -13.81
C TYR A 292 4.73 -4.42 -14.67
N ASP A 293 4.94 -5.72 -14.64
CA ASP A 293 5.97 -6.44 -15.40
C ASP A 293 5.39 -7.47 -16.38
N SER A 294 4.05 -7.57 -16.46
CA SER A 294 3.37 -8.52 -17.36
C SER A 294 3.59 -8.19 -18.83
N GLN A 295 3.61 -9.25 -19.67
CA GLN A 295 3.68 -9.15 -21.12
C GLN A 295 2.31 -8.84 -21.75
N ARG A 296 1.21 -8.96 -21.01
CA ARG A 296 -0.14 -8.80 -21.56
C ARG A 296 -0.37 -7.41 -22.17
N PHE A 297 0.05 -6.37 -21.46
CA PHE A 297 -0.06 -4.99 -21.93
C PHE A 297 1.35 -4.37 -22.01
N PRO A 298 2.04 -4.52 -23.17
CA PRO A 298 3.42 -4.06 -23.29
C PRO A 298 3.62 -2.58 -23.01
N ALA A 299 2.61 -1.74 -23.34
CA ALA A 299 2.64 -0.30 -23.08
C ALA A 299 2.65 0.06 -21.59
N TRP A 300 2.24 -0.88 -20.72
CA TRP A 300 2.22 -0.69 -19.27
C TRP A 300 3.47 -1.22 -18.55
N ARG A 301 4.33 -1.92 -19.27
CA ARG A 301 5.57 -2.44 -18.67
C ARG A 301 6.42 -1.32 -18.09
N HIS A 302 7.19 -1.64 -17.06
CA HIS A 302 8.00 -0.67 -16.30
C HIS A 302 7.18 0.49 -15.73
N SER A 303 5.95 0.20 -15.32
CA SER A 303 5.09 1.15 -14.62
C SER A 303 4.85 0.71 -13.19
N LEU A 304 4.57 1.72 -12.35
CA LEU A 304 4.02 1.57 -11.01
C LEU A 304 2.62 2.15 -11.02
N PHE A 305 1.62 1.33 -10.66
CA PHE A 305 0.24 1.77 -10.53
C PHE A 305 -0.10 2.01 -9.08
N ILE A 306 -0.77 3.13 -8.80
CA ILE A 306 -1.18 3.55 -7.46
C ILE A 306 -2.64 3.99 -7.50
N GLY A 307 -3.45 3.54 -6.55
CA GLY A 307 -4.81 4.01 -6.37
C GLY A 307 -4.84 5.41 -5.75
N ALA A 308 -5.87 6.18 -6.04
CA ALA A 308 -6.13 7.46 -5.40
C ALA A 308 -7.53 7.47 -4.78
N LEU A 309 -7.59 7.70 -3.47
CA LEU A 309 -8.84 7.76 -2.71
C LEU A 309 -9.53 9.11 -2.87
N ALA A 310 -8.78 10.19 -2.67
CA ALA A 310 -9.32 11.54 -2.67
C ALA A 310 -9.61 12.04 -4.10
N GLN A 311 -8.70 11.81 -5.04
CA GLN A 311 -8.86 12.22 -6.43
C GLN A 311 -9.65 11.22 -7.27
N LYS A 312 -9.94 10.00 -6.74
CA LYS A 312 -10.80 8.99 -7.37
C LYS A 312 -10.31 8.58 -8.75
N GLU A 313 -9.06 8.20 -8.83
CA GLU A 313 -8.41 7.82 -10.08
C GLU A 313 -7.32 6.77 -9.87
N LEU A 314 -6.81 6.23 -10.95
CA LEU A 314 -5.65 5.35 -10.97
C LEU A 314 -4.47 6.13 -11.53
N ILE A 315 -3.38 6.18 -10.76
CA ILE A 315 -2.14 6.85 -11.17
C ILE A 315 -1.21 5.80 -11.76
N ARG A 316 -0.72 6.05 -12.97
CA ARG A 316 0.35 5.27 -13.58
C ARG A 316 1.62 6.10 -13.63
N LEU A 317 2.68 5.59 -13.03
CA LEU A 317 4.02 6.16 -13.07
C LEU A 317 4.91 5.32 -13.97
N THR A 318 5.50 5.92 -15.00
CA THR A 318 6.47 5.27 -15.87
C THR A 318 7.85 5.34 -15.21
N LEU A 319 8.55 4.21 -15.16
CA LEU A 319 9.83 4.07 -14.50
C LEU A 319 10.96 3.85 -15.48
N ASP A 320 12.10 4.49 -15.20
CA ASP A 320 13.42 4.18 -15.76
C ASP A 320 14.36 3.85 -14.59
N GLY A 321 14.54 2.56 -14.31
CA GLY A 321 15.15 2.10 -13.06
C GLY A 321 14.37 2.60 -11.85
N ASN A 322 15.02 3.34 -10.97
CA ASN A 322 14.38 3.97 -9.81
C ASN A 322 13.86 5.39 -10.08
N LYS A 323 13.94 5.87 -11.33
CA LYS A 323 13.45 7.20 -11.69
C LYS A 323 12.02 7.14 -12.19
N ILE A 324 11.21 8.07 -11.75
CA ILE A 324 9.88 8.31 -12.30
C ILE A 324 10.04 9.30 -13.45
N VAL A 325 9.74 8.87 -14.67
CA VAL A 325 9.94 9.65 -15.91
C VAL A 325 8.64 10.07 -16.56
N GLY A 326 7.50 9.63 -16.04
CA GLY A 326 6.18 10.03 -16.53
C GLY A 326 5.09 9.74 -15.53
N GLU A 327 3.99 10.49 -15.61
CA GLU A 327 2.78 10.30 -14.82
C GLU A 327 1.57 10.41 -15.72
N GLU A 328 0.65 9.48 -15.57
CA GLU A 328 -0.63 9.44 -16.28
C GLU A 328 -1.76 9.19 -15.29
N ARG A 329 -2.87 9.88 -15.46
CA ARG A 329 -4.08 9.75 -14.65
C ARG A 329 -5.14 9.01 -15.44
N LEU A 330 -5.63 7.89 -14.89
CA LEU A 330 -6.57 6.97 -15.53
C LEU A 330 -7.82 6.83 -14.67
N LEU A 331 -8.93 6.46 -15.28
CA LEU A 331 -10.19 6.09 -14.61
C LEU A 331 -10.86 7.23 -13.81
N ALA A 332 -10.53 8.48 -14.06
CA ALA A 332 -11.19 9.62 -13.40
C ALA A 332 -12.70 9.66 -13.71
N ASP A 333 -13.10 9.17 -14.88
CA ASP A 333 -14.49 9.04 -15.31
C ASP A 333 -15.30 8.01 -14.50
N GLN A 334 -14.63 7.06 -13.84
CA GLN A 334 -15.27 6.07 -12.99
C GLN A 334 -15.72 6.66 -11.65
N GLY A 335 -15.07 7.71 -11.16
CA GLY A 335 -15.40 8.40 -9.93
C GLY A 335 -15.25 7.55 -8.67
N GLU A 336 -14.41 6.51 -8.70
CA GLU A 336 -14.24 5.53 -7.63
C GLU A 336 -13.05 5.85 -6.73
N ARG A 337 -13.23 5.71 -5.43
CA ARG A 337 -12.15 5.78 -4.44
C ARG A 337 -11.33 4.49 -4.49
N ILE A 338 -10.18 4.50 -5.16
CA ILE A 338 -9.38 3.29 -5.37
C ILE A 338 -8.49 3.05 -4.14
N ARG A 339 -8.79 1.95 -3.42
CA ARG A 339 -8.08 1.53 -2.21
C ARG A 339 -6.90 0.61 -2.51
N GLU A 340 -7.07 -0.34 -3.41
CA GLU A 340 -6.08 -1.38 -3.67
C GLU A 340 -5.87 -1.56 -5.16
N VAL A 341 -4.62 -1.85 -5.51
CA VAL A 341 -4.21 -2.17 -6.88
C VAL A 341 -3.31 -3.39 -6.84
N ARG A 342 -3.63 -4.40 -7.65
CA ARG A 342 -2.80 -5.60 -7.81
C ARG A 342 -2.70 -5.96 -9.29
N THR A 343 -1.52 -6.42 -9.71
CA THR A 343 -1.36 -7.10 -11.00
C THR A 343 -1.75 -8.55 -10.85
N GLY A 344 -2.74 -8.98 -11.60
CA GLY A 344 -3.22 -10.35 -11.59
C GLY A 344 -2.28 -11.32 -12.34
N PRO A 345 -2.40 -12.62 -12.09
CA PRO A 345 -1.61 -13.65 -12.80
C PRO A 345 -1.91 -13.67 -14.30
N ASP A 346 -3.07 -13.18 -14.71
CA ASP A 346 -3.49 -13.02 -16.10
C ASP A 346 -3.00 -11.71 -16.76
N GLY A 347 -2.27 -10.89 -16.02
CA GLY A 347 -1.71 -9.62 -16.49
C GLY A 347 -2.68 -8.44 -16.54
N TYR A 348 -3.90 -8.59 -16.05
CA TYR A 348 -4.79 -7.46 -15.80
C TYR A 348 -4.50 -6.82 -14.45
N LEU A 349 -4.91 -5.57 -14.27
CA LEU A 349 -4.97 -4.94 -12.95
C LEU A 349 -6.30 -5.27 -12.29
N TYR A 350 -6.25 -5.47 -10.98
CA TYR A 350 -7.42 -5.67 -10.14
C TYR A 350 -7.45 -4.57 -9.07
N LEU A 351 -8.59 -3.91 -8.96
CA LEU A 351 -8.79 -2.77 -8.07
C LEU A 351 -9.90 -3.06 -7.07
N LEU A 352 -9.71 -2.55 -5.84
CA LEU A 352 -10.79 -2.48 -4.85
C LEU A 352 -11.14 -1.02 -4.60
N THR A 353 -12.43 -0.72 -4.45
CA THR A 353 -12.92 0.62 -4.15
C THR A 353 -13.33 0.75 -2.68
N ASP A 354 -12.95 1.85 -2.03
CA ASP A 354 -13.22 2.10 -0.60
C ASP A 354 -14.58 2.77 -0.41
N GLU A 355 -15.62 1.95 -0.48
CA GLU A 355 -17.00 2.35 -0.27
C GLU A 355 -17.74 1.31 0.56
N SER A 356 -18.88 1.69 1.17
CA SER A 356 -19.77 0.75 1.85
C SER A 356 -20.40 -0.25 0.89
N ASP A 357 -20.57 0.14 -0.37
CA ASP A 357 -20.90 -0.70 -1.51
C ASP A 357 -19.69 -0.76 -2.45
N GLY A 358 -18.60 -1.30 -1.94
CA GLY A 358 -17.33 -1.40 -2.64
C GLY A 358 -17.36 -2.41 -3.77
N LYS A 359 -16.43 -2.23 -4.70
CA LYS A 359 -16.34 -3.01 -5.93
C LYS A 359 -14.98 -3.66 -6.10
N LEU A 360 -14.98 -4.81 -6.77
CA LEU A 360 -13.82 -5.42 -7.40
C LEU A 360 -13.88 -5.13 -8.90
N LEU A 361 -12.89 -4.45 -9.41
CA LEU A 361 -12.77 -4.07 -10.80
C LEU A 361 -11.57 -4.77 -11.45
N LYS A 362 -11.75 -5.21 -12.70
CA LYS A 362 -10.68 -5.72 -13.57
C LYS A 362 -10.41 -4.70 -14.66
N VAL A 363 -9.15 -4.31 -14.82
CA VAL A 363 -8.73 -3.23 -15.72
C VAL A 363 -7.67 -3.71 -16.68
N GLY A 364 -7.88 -3.45 -17.97
CA GLY A 364 -6.93 -3.74 -19.05
C GLY A 364 -6.58 -2.48 -19.85
N ALA A 365 -5.40 -2.48 -20.48
CA ALA A 365 -5.13 -1.51 -21.52
C ALA A 365 -6.04 -1.79 -22.72
N SER A 366 -6.39 -0.76 -23.43
CA SER A 366 -7.16 -0.83 -24.69
C SER A 366 -6.27 -1.22 -25.86
#